data_247d9a7e93a33d17e28ebc91f9e842d1
#
_entry.id   247d9a7e93a33d17e28ebc91f9e842d1
#
_cell.length_a   1.000
_cell.length_b   1.000
_cell.length_c   1.000
_cell.angle_alpha   90.00
_cell.angle_beta   90.00
_cell.angle_gamma   90.00
#
_symmetry.space_group_name_H-M   'P 1'
#
loop_
_entity.id
_entity.type
_entity.pdbx_description
1 polymer ?
#
loop_
_entity_poly.entity_id
_entity_poly.type
_entity_poly.pdbx_seq_one_letter_code
_entity_poly.pdbx_strand_id
1 'polypeptide(L)'
;MEAAGGLLARARPRRAEAVRLRKRRSVLYGAPGGRRGGGAPGESPRLLALAVALRGLNCALVQTSFVPDEYWQSLEVAHRMVFSYGYLTWEWENGLRGYSYPLIFASIYKVLQLLAKDDVQLLYFCQLCSWFTWYSCTRTLTNSMETLLTIFALSYYPIKGSKMGSSCKYLTLIALAIVIRPTAVIPWIPLVFNHFWQEQKKADLILHNCIPVGLVTAGTSLIIDRVFFGKWVLVQLNFLKFNVLQNLGTFYGSHPWHWYFTQGLPVILGTHLPFFIHGCVQAPKRYHIFLMAVIWTVLVYSMLSHKEFRFIYPVLPLCMFFCGYSLKQLKAWKKSAASFLLLSNLLPALYTGLIHQRGSLDVMSHVQQLCNNSYQSQASVFIMMPCHSTPFYSHVHCPLKMRFLQCPPDLTGNKSYIDEADLFYSNPLAWLNEEFYNDTLLPSHLIFFSVLEQEISSFLALKGYEKSATVFHTHVPQGRVGSHIYVYRKKAEMNHA
;
A
#
# COMPACT_ATOMS: atom_id res chain seq x y z
N MET A 1 85.64 -39.87 38.70
CA MET A 1 86.17 -38.52 38.73
C MET A 1 85.02 -37.64 38.20
N GLU A 2 84.37 -37.10 39.12
CA GLU A 2 84.24 -35.66 39.47
C GLU A 2 83.31 -34.95 38.47
N ALA A 3 82.36 -34.18 38.79
CA ALA A 3 81.72 -33.67 40.02
C ALA A 3 80.55 -32.91 39.56
N ALA A 4 79.43 -33.07 40.13
CA ALA A 4 78.78 -32.26 41.15
C ALA A 4 78.55 -30.77 40.81
N GLY A 5 77.31 -30.35 40.92
CA GLY A 5 76.91 -29.00 41.24
C GLY A 5 76.03 -28.37 40.10
N GLY A 6 74.90 -27.89 40.32
CA GLY A 6 74.21 -27.42 41.48
C GLY A 6 72.86 -26.99 41.15
N LEU A 7 71.95 -27.32 42.00
CA LEU A 7 70.63 -26.72 42.13
C LEU A 7 70.72 -25.20 42.34
N LEU A 8 69.77 -24.49 41.85
CA LEU A 8 68.99 -23.43 42.51
C LEU A 8 68.54 -22.33 41.59
N ALA A 9 67.26 -22.20 41.66
CA ALA A 9 66.50 -20.96 41.58
C ALA A 9 66.37 -20.31 40.17
N ARG A 10 65.28 -20.00 39.72
CA ARG A 10 64.25 -19.14 40.35
C ARG A 10 63.00 -19.11 39.54
N ALA A 11 61.97 -19.59 40.10
CA ALA A 11 60.63 -19.18 39.71
C ALA A 11 60.40 -17.72 40.12
N ARG A 12 60.46 -16.79 39.17
CA ARG A 12 59.80 -15.48 39.22
C ARG A 12 60.16 -14.64 37.99
N PRO A 13 59.27 -14.71 36.93
CA PRO A 13 58.78 -13.48 36.43
C PRO A 13 57.27 -13.51 35.95
N ARG A 14 56.46 -14.53 36.37
CA ARG A 14 55.02 -14.55 35.93
C ARG A 14 54.13 -13.44 36.55
N ARG A 15 54.52 -12.84 37.66
CA ARG A 15 53.75 -11.76 38.32
C ARG A 15 53.99 -10.40 37.69
N ALA A 16 55.12 -10.12 37.10
CA ALA A 16 55.46 -8.86 36.47
C ALA A 16 54.80 -8.75 35.07
N GLU A 17 54.72 -9.85 34.33
CA GLU A 17 54.06 -9.89 33.01
C GLU A 17 52.54 -9.82 33.13
N ALA A 18 51.94 -10.47 34.12
CA ALA A 18 50.50 -10.38 34.38
C ALA A 18 50.08 -8.94 34.81
N VAL A 19 50.94 -8.25 35.56
CA VAL A 19 50.68 -6.82 35.91
C VAL A 19 50.90 -5.88 34.72
N ARG A 20 51.88 -6.16 33.84
CA ARG A 20 52.04 -5.40 32.58
C ARG A 20 50.90 -5.64 31.58
N LEU A 21 50.39 -6.85 31.44
CA LEU A 21 49.23 -7.16 30.61
C LEU A 21 47.94 -6.56 31.17
N ARG A 22 47.76 -6.54 32.50
CA ARG A 22 46.61 -5.84 33.12
C ARG A 22 46.70 -4.31 32.96
N LYS A 23 47.90 -3.71 33.06
CA LYS A 23 48.09 -2.28 32.81
C LYS A 23 47.92 -1.91 31.33
N ARG A 24 48.31 -2.76 30.36
CA ARG A 24 48.05 -2.56 28.95
C ARG A 24 46.55 -2.71 28.61
N ARG A 25 45.81 -3.60 29.27
CA ARG A 25 44.35 -3.70 29.10
C ARG A 25 43.62 -2.50 29.73
N SER A 26 44.07 -1.96 30.84
CA SER A 26 43.47 -0.78 31.45
C SER A 26 43.77 0.53 30.68
N VAL A 27 44.87 0.59 29.93
CA VAL A 27 45.21 1.73 29.05
C VAL A 27 44.41 1.66 27.72
N LEU A 28 43.98 0.46 27.30
CA LEU A 28 43.10 0.28 26.14
C LEU A 28 41.61 0.52 26.48
N TYR A 29 41.25 0.55 27.77
CA TYR A 29 39.90 0.87 28.27
C TYR A 29 39.90 2.06 29.22
N GLY A 30 40.93 2.97 29.12
CA GLY A 30 40.88 4.27 29.74
C GLY A 30 39.71 5.04 29.15
N ALA A 31 38.66 5.21 29.94
CA ALA A 31 37.56 6.09 29.60
C ALA A 31 38.12 7.46 29.29
N PRO A 32 37.80 8.07 28.14
CA PRO A 32 38.00 9.50 27.94
C PRO A 32 37.15 10.19 28.98
N GLY A 33 37.76 11.06 29.79
CA GLY A 33 37.08 11.89 30.78
C GLY A 33 35.85 12.55 30.20
N GLY A 34 34.80 12.67 30.99
CA GLY A 34 33.49 13.11 30.68
C GLY A 34 33.40 14.43 29.89
N ARG A 35 33.38 14.30 28.59
CA ARG A 35 32.48 15.14 27.78
C ARG A 35 31.13 14.45 27.89
N ARG A 36 30.21 15.07 28.60
CA ARG A 36 28.78 14.73 28.54
C ARG A 36 28.44 14.54 27.07
N GLY A 37 28.33 13.28 26.67
CA GLY A 37 27.98 12.90 25.32
C GLY A 37 26.70 13.61 24.98
N GLY A 38 26.71 14.33 23.90
CA GLY A 38 25.50 14.75 23.25
C GLY A 38 24.64 13.51 23.13
N GLY A 39 23.43 13.56 23.67
CA GLY A 39 22.38 12.56 23.42
C GLY A 39 22.35 12.28 21.92
N ALA A 40 21.91 11.13 21.52
CA ALA A 40 21.55 10.82 20.15
C ALA A 40 20.90 12.10 19.60
N PRO A 41 21.24 12.56 18.35
CA PRO A 41 20.70 13.79 17.83
C PRO A 41 19.18 13.68 17.99
N GLY A 42 18.67 14.29 19.04
CA GLY A 42 17.25 14.39 19.27
C GLY A 42 16.75 15.01 17.99
N GLU A 43 15.92 14.28 17.26
CA GLU A 43 15.28 14.79 16.07
C GLU A 43 14.82 16.17 16.43
N SER A 44 15.43 17.21 15.84
CA SER A 44 15.14 18.57 16.28
C SER A 44 13.65 18.73 16.06
N PRO A 45 12.86 19.23 17.03
CA PRO A 45 11.42 19.39 16.88
C PRO A 45 11.06 20.15 15.61
N ARG A 46 12.01 20.91 15.06
CA ARG A 46 11.91 21.57 13.75
C ARG A 46 11.89 20.59 12.57
N LEU A 47 12.69 19.51 12.58
CA LEU A 47 12.65 18.48 11.52
C LEU A 47 11.35 17.70 11.57
N LEU A 48 10.86 17.37 12.76
CA LEU A 48 9.56 16.73 12.94
C LEU A 48 8.43 17.66 12.46
N ALA A 49 8.42 18.92 12.88
CA ALA A 49 7.43 19.89 12.44
C ALA A 49 7.47 20.12 10.93
N LEU A 50 8.66 20.20 10.31
CA LEU A 50 8.81 20.29 8.86
C LEU A 50 8.27 19.03 8.15
N ALA A 51 8.58 17.85 8.66
CA ALA A 51 8.06 16.59 8.12
C ALA A 51 6.52 16.54 8.20
N VAL A 52 5.94 16.92 9.34
CA VAL A 52 4.47 16.99 9.51
C VAL A 52 3.87 18.04 8.57
N ALA A 53 4.46 19.23 8.44
CA ALA A 53 3.98 20.26 7.53
C ALA A 53 4.04 19.84 6.06
N LEU A 54 5.15 19.21 5.62
CA LEU A 54 5.28 18.66 4.29
C LEU A 54 4.26 17.54 4.04
N ARG A 55 3.98 16.75 5.06
CA ARG A 55 2.97 15.71 4.99
C ARG A 55 1.57 16.30 4.90
N GLY A 56 1.23 17.29 5.72
CA GLY A 56 -0.01 18.03 5.62
C GLY A 56 -0.21 18.68 4.25
N LEU A 57 0.81 19.33 3.70
CA LEU A 57 0.77 19.90 2.35
C LEU A 57 0.50 18.83 1.28
N ASN A 58 1.18 17.71 1.35
CA ASN A 58 0.96 16.59 0.45
C ASN A 58 -0.50 16.14 0.47
N CYS A 59 -1.11 16.19 1.61
CA CYS A 59 -2.51 15.93 1.85
C CYS A 59 -3.45 16.71 0.97
N ALA A 60 -3.23 17.98 0.94
CA ALA A 60 -4.03 18.89 0.12
C ALA A 60 -3.75 18.72 -1.38
N LEU A 61 -2.55 18.25 -1.74
CA LEU A 61 -2.10 18.15 -3.13
C LEU A 61 -2.49 16.82 -3.83
N VAL A 62 -2.78 15.73 -3.09
CA VAL A 62 -3.20 14.47 -3.73
C VAL A 62 -4.72 14.38 -3.78
N GLN A 63 -5.29 14.67 -4.95
CA GLN A 63 -6.73 14.72 -5.21
C GLN A 63 -7.14 13.78 -6.37
N THR A 64 -6.39 12.69 -6.56
CA THR A 64 -6.55 11.77 -7.69
C THR A 64 -6.70 10.34 -7.21
N SER A 65 -7.28 9.45 -8.02
CA SER A 65 -7.31 8.00 -7.80
C SER A 65 -6.06 7.35 -8.39
N PHE A 66 -5.63 6.21 -7.84
CA PHE A 66 -4.46 5.48 -8.35
C PHE A 66 -4.86 4.15 -8.99
N VAL A 67 -5.57 3.34 -8.25
CA VAL A 67 -6.02 2.01 -8.70
C VAL A 67 -7.47 1.79 -8.31
N PRO A 68 -8.21 0.98 -9.06
CA PRO A 68 -9.63 0.71 -8.79
C PRO A 68 -9.90 0.26 -7.36
N ASP A 69 -9.06 -0.61 -6.81
CA ASP A 69 -9.25 -1.23 -5.50
C ASP A 69 -8.91 -0.32 -4.30
N GLU A 70 -8.45 0.91 -4.52
CA GLU A 70 -7.93 1.78 -3.46
C GLU A 70 -8.92 1.97 -2.31
N TYR A 71 -10.16 2.27 -2.63
CA TYR A 71 -11.22 2.53 -1.65
C TYR A 71 -11.99 1.28 -1.27
N TRP A 72 -12.14 0.34 -2.21
CA TRP A 72 -12.95 -0.86 -2.06
C TRP A 72 -12.37 -1.87 -1.07
N GLN A 73 -11.05 -1.88 -0.90
CA GLN A 73 -10.36 -2.77 0.04
C GLN A 73 -10.18 -2.16 1.44
N SER A 74 -10.71 -0.97 1.71
CA SER A 74 -10.51 -0.25 2.96
C SER A 74 -11.74 0.54 3.39
N LEU A 75 -12.01 1.68 2.74
CA LEU A 75 -13.01 2.65 3.19
C LEU A 75 -14.44 2.15 2.97
N GLU A 76 -14.75 1.47 1.87
CA GLU A 76 -16.10 0.91 1.63
C GLU A 76 -16.47 -0.11 2.70
N VAL A 77 -15.53 -0.98 3.03
CA VAL A 77 -15.75 -1.98 4.09
C VAL A 77 -15.91 -1.31 5.45
N ALA A 78 -15.03 -0.35 5.77
CA ALA A 78 -15.11 0.43 7.01
C ALA A 78 -16.43 1.22 7.12
N HIS A 79 -16.87 1.83 6.02
CA HIS A 79 -18.15 2.52 5.95
C HIS A 79 -19.32 1.58 6.29
N ARG A 80 -19.38 0.41 5.65
CA ARG A 80 -20.41 -0.59 5.94
C ARG A 80 -20.38 -1.08 7.40
N MET A 81 -19.18 -1.23 7.98
CA MET A 81 -19.03 -1.65 9.40
C MET A 81 -19.65 -0.65 10.36
N VAL A 82 -19.63 0.65 10.05
CA VAL A 82 -20.09 1.72 10.95
C VAL A 82 -21.54 2.15 10.67
N PHE A 83 -21.89 2.31 9.40
CA PHE A 83 -23.17 2.88 8.98
C PHE A 83 -24.23 1.83 8.61
N SER A 84 -23.84 0.54 8.54
CA SER A 84 -24.73 -0.61 8.24
C SER A 84 -25.33 -0.64 6.83
N TYR A 85 -24.92 0.25 5.94
CA TYR A 85 -25.21 0.21 4.51
C TYR A 85 -23.92 0.38 3.70
N GLY A 86 -23.93 -0.05 2.45
CA GLY A 86 -22.76 -0.04 1.57
C GLY A 86 -22.55 -1.40 0.92
N TYR A 87 -21.49 -1.53 0.15
CA TYR A 87 -21.17 -2.71 -0.64
C TYR A 87 -20.00 -3.49 -0.05
N LEU A 88 -20.06 -4.82 -0.09
CA LEU A 88 -18.92 -5.70 0.15
C LEU A 88 -18.54 -6.39 -1.16
N THR A 89 -17.25 -6.38 -1.49
CA THR A 89 -16.76 -7.06 -2.67
C THR A 89 -16.75 -8.58 -2.46
N TRP A 90 -16.72 -9.33 -3.55
CA TRP A 90 -16.63 -10.79 -3.57
C TRP A 90 -15.46 -11.35 -2.73
N GLU A 91 -14.39 -10.57 -2.55
CA GLU A 91 -13.21 -10.95 -1.75
C GLU A 91 -13.58 -11.17 -0.27
N TRP A 92 -14.48 -10.34 0.29
CA TRP A 92 -14.97 -10.52 1.66
C TRP A 92 -15.99 -11.65 1.77
N GLU A 93 -16.86 -11.81 0.78
CA GLU A 93 -17.83 -12.93 0.74
C GLU A 93 -17.12 -14.27 0.78
N ASN A 94 -15.99 -14.38 0.12
CA ASN A 94 -15.16 -15.58 0.04
C ASN A 94 -14.04 -15.67 1.08
N GLY A 95 -13.95 -14.70 1.98
CA GLY A 95 -12.96 -14.70 3.07
C GLY A 95 -11.51 -14.60 2.60
N LEU A 96 -11.25 -13.88 1.50
CA LEU A 96 -9.89 -13.64 1.00
C LEU A 96 -9.20 -12.46 1.69
N ARG A 97 -9.99 -11.56 2.28
CA ARG A 97 -9.50 -10.38 2.98
C ARG A 97 -10.07 -10.31 4.38
N GLY A 98 -9.20 -9.92 5.35
CA GLY A 98 -9.58 -9.80 6.76
C GLY A 98 -10.08 -8.41 7.12
N TYR A 99 -10.79 -8.34 8.22
CA TYR A 99 -11.36 -7.10 8.76
C TYR A 99 -10.36 -6.27 9.58
N SER A 100 -9.18 -6.81 9.90
CA SER A 100 -8.19 -6.12 10.74
C SER A 100 -7.74 -4.77 10.15
N TYR A 101 -7.62 -4.65 8.84
CA TYR A 101 -7.24 -3.40 8.18
C TYR A 101 -8.40 -2.40 8.07
N PRO A 102 -9.58 -2.76 7.56
CA PRO A 102 -10.76 -1.89 7.55
C PRO A 102 -11.16 -1.40 8.96
N LEU A 103 -10.95 -2.19 10.00
CA LEU A 103 -11.26 -1.84 11.38
C LEU A 103 -10.54 -0.56 11.85
N ILE A 104 -9.35 -0.28 11.34
CA ILE A 104 -8.61 0.97 11.62
C ILE A 104 -9.43 2.18 11.16
N PHE A 105 -9.94 2.14 9.94
CA PHE A 105 -10.77 3.23 9.37
C PHE A 105 -12.16 3.27 9.99
N ALA A 106 -12.76 2.11 10.27
CA ALA A 106 -14.03 2.01 10.96
C ALA A 106 -13.95 2.66 12.37
N SER A 107 -12.84 2.49 13.08
CA SER A 107 -12.61 3.16 14.37
C SER A 107 -12.58 4.67 14.21
N ILE A 108 -11.96 5.21 13.17
CA ILE A 108 -11.94 6.64 12.86
C ILE A 108 -13.37 7.13 12.55
N TYR A 109 -14.11 6.44 11.68
CA TYR A 109 -15.50 6.77 11.35
C TYR A 109 -16.38 6.80 12.61
N LYS A 110 -16.23 5.81 13.50
CA LYS A 110 -16.99 5.74 14.75
C LYS A 110 -16.69 6.90 15.68
N VAL A 111 -15.42 7.30 15.81
CA VAL A 111 -15.02 8.47 16.60
C VAL A 111 -15.62 9.75 16.00
N LEU A 112 -15.54 9.95 14.68
CA LEU A 112 -16.11 11.10 14.00
C LEU A 112 -17.63 11.15 14.16
N GLN A 113 -18.31 10.02 14.03
CA GLN A 113 -19.75 9.90 14.27
C GLN A 113 -20.11 10.31 15.70
N LEU A 114 -19.35 9.88 16.72
CA LEU A 114 -19.57 10.26 18.11
C LEU A 114 -19.36 11.76 18.38
N LEU A 115 -18.46 12.39 17.61
CA LEU A 115 -18.17 13.82 17.69
C LEU A 115 -19.15 14.69 16.89
N ALA A 116 -20.16 14.09 16.21
CA ALA A 116 -21.09 14.75 15.29
C ALA A 116 -20.36 15.60 14.22
N LYS A 117 -19.22 15.11 13.74
CA LYS A 117 -18.37 15.73 12.71
C LYS A 117 -18.20 14.77 11.52
N ASP A 118 -19.30 14.25 11.01
CA ASP A 118 -19.32 13.31 9.87
C ASP A 118 -19.09 14.06 8.55
N ASP A 119 -18.30 15.12 8.59
CA ASP A 119 -17.96 15.86 7.38
C ASP A 119 -16.99 15.03 6.53
N VAL A 120 -17.38 14.79 5.27
CA VAL A 120 -16.59 14.08 4.27
C VAL A 120 -15.20 14.69 4.11
N GLN A 121 -15.08 16.00 4.20
CA GLN A 121 -13.80 16.71 4.08
C GLN A 121 -12.82 16.35 5.21
N LEU A 122 -13.32 16.15 6.43
CA LEU A 122 -12.49 15.75 7.57
C LEU A 122 -12.01 14.30 7.44
N LEU A 123 -12.82 13.44 6.83
CA LEU A 123 -12.45 12.04 6.52
C LEU A 123 -11.32 11.98 5.49
N TYR A 124 -11.33 12.86 4.50
CA TYR A 124 -10.21 13.00 3.55
C TYR A 124 -8.91 13.44 4.24
N PHE A 125 -8.97 14.27 5.25
CA PHE A 125 -7.78 14.75 5.97
C PHE A 125 -6.98 13.63 6.65
N CYS A 126 -7.60 12.53 7.03
CA CYS A 126 -6.93 11.38 7.64
C CYS A 126 -6.16 10.48 6.66
N GLN A 127 -6.25 10.70 5.34
CA GLN A 127 -5.70 9.81 4.31
C GLN A 127 -4.28 10.14 3.81
N LEU A 128 -3.51 10.93 4.51
CA LEU A 128 -2.46 11.76 3.96
C LEU A 128 -1.04 11.29 4.24
N CYS A 129 -0.21 11.13 3.20
CA CYS A 129 1.22 11.45 3.13
C CYS A 129 2.11 10.62 2.23
N SER A 130 2.73 11.24 1.20
CA SER A 130 3.97 10.85 0.51
C SER A 130 3.94 10.54 -0.99
N TRP A 131 4.92 10.99 -1.93
CA TRP A 131 4.80 10.83 -3.37
C TRP A 131 5.04 9.47 -4.02
N PHE A 132 5.64 8.69 -4.75
CA PHE A 132 5.22 7.42 -4.92
C PHE A 132 5.04 6.86 -3.60
N THR A 133 5.84 7.37 -2.66
CA THR A 133 5.57 7.61 -1.32
C THR A 133 4.72 8.88 -1.22
N TRP A 134 4.79 9.94 -1.95
CA TRP A 134 3.94 11.10 -2.01
C TRP A 134 2.60 10.79 -2.71
N TYR A 135 2.57 10.01 -3.71
CA TYR A 135 1.40 9.59 -4.46
C TYR A 135 0.71 8.34 -3.89
N SER A 136 1.43 7.43 -3.24
CA SER A 136 0.90 6.14 -2.79
C SER A 136 0.67 6.01 -1.29
N CYS A 137 1.41 6.73 -0.43
CA CYS A 137 1.23 6.66 1.03
C CYS A 137 0.00 7.40 1.55
N THR A 138 -0.56 8.31 0.78
CA THR A 138 -1.83 8.98 1.10
C THR A 138 -3.01 8.07 0.89
N ARG A 139 -2.79 6.95 0.22
CA ARG A 139 -3.84 6.07 -0.25
C ARG A 139 -4.12 4.98 0.77
N THR A 140 -5.36 4.63 0.89
CA THR A 140 -5.84 3.59 1.80
C THR A 140 -5.55 2.18 1.30
N LEU A 141 -4.41 2.01 0.61
CA LEU A 141 -3.94 0.72 0.12
C LEU A 141 -3.26 -0.09 1.22
N THR A 142 -3.52 -1.38 1.26
CA THR A 142 -2.81 -2.32 2.14
C THR A 142 -1.30 -2.30 1.92
N ASN A 143 -0.85 -2.06 0.67
CA ASN A 143 0.57 -1.89 0.32
C ASN A 143 1.22 -0.68 1.01
N SER A 144 0.48 0.42 1.20
CA SER A 144 0.97 1.61 1.90
C SER A 144 1.19 1.33 3.37
N MET A 145 0.25 0.60 4.01
CA MET A 145 0.40 0.18 5.40
C MET A 145 1.53 -0.85 5.56
N GLU A 146 1.64 -1.82 4.65
CA GLU A 146 2.76 -2.77 4.59
C GLU A 146 4.10 -2.04 4.52
N THR A 147 4.22 -1.04 3.63
CA THR A 147 5.44 -0.23 3.47
C THR A 147 5.78 0.54 4.75
N LEU A 148 4.78 1.14 5.39
CA LEU A 148 4.95 1.88 6.65
C LEU A 148 5.47 0.95 7.76
N LEU A 149 4.83 -0.19 7.97
CA LEU A 149 5.24 -1.18 8.96
C LEU A 149 6.64 -1.74 8.66
N THR A 150 6.96 -1.94 7.37
CA THR A 150 8.28 -2.35 6.91
C THR A 150 9.36 -1.32 7.28
N ILE A 151 9.12 -0.03 7.07
CA ILE A 151 10.07 1.04 7.47
C ILE A 151 10.32 1.02 8.98
N PHE A 152 9.26 0.94 9.78
CA PHE A 152 9.41 0.84 11.23
C PHE A 152 10.11 -0.45 11.65
N ALA A 153 9.80 -1.58 11.04
CA ALA A 153 10.46 -2.85 11.34
C ALA A 153 11.96 -2.80 11.01
N LEU A 154 12.35 -2.20 9.87
CA LEU A 154 13.76 -2.00 9.50
C LEU A 154 14.53 -1.15 10.50
N SER A 155 13.89 -0.18 11.18
CA SER A 155 14.54 0.62 12.22
C SER A 155 14.94 -0.19 13.45
N TYR A 156 14.25 -1.29 13.73
CA TYR A 156 14.55 -2.23 14.82
C TYR A 156 15.27 -3.50 14.37
N TYR A 157 15.51 -3.67 13.06
CA TYR A 157 16.17 -4.85 12.54
C TYR A 157 17.65 -4.91 13.01
N PRO A 158 18.13 -6.03 13.54
CA PRO A 158 19.48 -6.15 14.11
C PRO A 158 20.55 -6.25 13.00
N ILE A 159 21.05 -5.10 12.56
CA ILE A 159 22.20 -5.03 11.66
C ILE A 159 23.49 -5.13 12.49
N LYS A 160 24.49 -5.83 11.99
CA LYS A 160 25.81 -5.89 12.64
C LYS A 160 26.35 -4.50 12.93
N GLY A 161 26.57 -4.22 14.23
CA GLY A 161 27.04 -2.91 14.71
C GLY A 161 25.95 -1.89 15.04
N SER A 162 24.66 -2.22 14.92
CA SER A 162 23.56 -1.41 15.42
C SER A 162 23.33 -1.65 16.92
N LYS A 163 23.11 -0.56 17.68
CA LYS A 163 22.73 -0.62 19.09
C LYS A 163 21.21 -0.65 19.32
N MET A 164 20.42 -0.44 18.27
CA MET A 164 18.96 -0.29 18.36
C MET A 164 18.17 -1.54 17.97
N GLY A 165 18.85 -2.64 17.65
CA GLY A 165 18.18 -3.89 17.25
C GLY A 165 17.31 -4.47 18.37
N SER A 166 16.06 -4.80 18.07
CA SER A 166 15.13 -5.48 18.97
C SER A 166 14.33 -6.52 18.20
N SER A 167 14.62 -7.80 18.47
CA SER A 167 13.99 -8.92 17.78
C SER A 167 12.48 -8.93 17.95
N CYS A 168 12.00 -8.73 19.16
CA CYS A 168 10.56 -8.70 19.44
C CYS A 168 9.84 -7.58 18.67
N LYS A 169 10.38 -6.35 18.67
CA LYS A 169 9.73 -5.20 18.02
C LYS A 169 9.61 -5.35 16.51
N TYR A 170 10.71 -5.73 15.82
CA TYR A 170 10.64 -5.86 14.37
C TYR A 170 9.78 -7.05 13.95
N LEU A 171 9.81 -8.18 14.68
CA LEU A 171 8.96 -9.35 14.42
C LEU A 171 7.48 -9.02 14.61
N THR A 172 7.12 -8.25 15.65
CA THR A 172 5.75 -7.80 15.86
C THR A 172 5.26 -6.94 14.69
N LEU A 173 6.08 -5.99 14.22
CA LEU A 173 5.70 -5.13 13.08
C LEU A 173 5.55 -5.92 11.79
N ILE A 174 6.41 -6.93 11.55
CA ILE A 174 6.26 -7.83 10.40
C ILE A 174 4.99 -8.67 10.51
N ALA A 175 4.72 -9.23 11.69
CA ALA A 175 3.54 -10.06 11.91
C ALA A 175 2.25 -9.25 11.68
N LEU A 176 2.20 -7.98 12.13
CA LEU A 176 1.11 -7.06 11.81
C LEU A 176 1.00 -6.78 10.31
N ALA A 177 2.12 -6.58 9.62
CA ALA A 177 2.12 -6.40 8.17
C ALA A 177 1.56 -7.63 7.44
N ILE A 178 1.91 -8.85 7.88
CA ILE A 178 1.40 -10.11 7.32
C ILE A 178 -0.12 -10.28 7.57
N VAL A 179 -0.61 -9.86 8.73
CA VAL A 179 -2.05 -9.87 9.02
C VAL A 179 -2.81 -8.95 8.07
N ILE A 180 -2.29 -7.76 7.81
CA ILE A 180 -2.89 -6.79 6.88
C ILE A 180 -2.80 -7.29 5.42
N ARG A 181 -1.63 -7.83 5.05
CA ARG A 181 -1.35 -8.32 3.72
C ARG A 181 -0.43 -9.54 3.75
N PRO A 182 -0.92 -10.75 3.43
CA PRO A 182 -0.12 -11.98 3.54
C PRO A 182 1.19 -11.95 2.75
N THR A 183 1.24 -11.24 1.62
CA THR A 183 2.44 -11.10 0.80
C THR A 183 3.57 -10.30 1.46
N ALA A 184 3.30 -9.59 2.56
CA ALA A 184 4.31 -8.88 3.33
C ALA A 184 5.43 -9.80 3.85
N VAL A 185 5.20 -11.11 3.92
CA VAL A 185 6.25 -12.08 4.26
C VAL A 185 7.38 -12.11 3.24
N ILE A 186 7.11 -11.85 1.95
CA ILE A 186 8.06 -12.04 0.86
C ILE A 186 9.36 -11.24 1.04
N PRO A 187 9.35 -9.90 1.20
CA PRO A 187 10.58 -9.12 1.38
C PRO A 187 11.32 -9.46 2.68
N TRP A 188 10.63 -10.04 3.66
CA TRP A 188 11.20 -10.34 4.95
C TRP A 188 11.84 -11.73 5.07
N ILE A 189 11.55 -12.66 4.15
CA ILE A 189 12.17 -14.00 4.16
C ILE A 189 13.69 -13.93 4.23
N PRO A 190 14.43 -13.24 3.33
CA PRO A 190 15.89 -13.20 3.40
C PRO A 190 16.40 -12.47 4.64
N LEU A 191 15.69 -11.44 5.11
CA LEU A 191 16.08 -10.69 6.31
C LEU A 191 15.94 -11.52 7.59
N VAL A 192 14.80 -12.19 7.78
CA VAL A 192 14.57 -13.06 8.95
C VAL A 192 15.50 -14.25 8.92
N PHE A 193 15.73 -14.86 7.75
CA PHE A 193 16.69 -15.95 7.59
C PHE A 193 18.11 -15.52 7.94
N ASN A 194 18.56 -14.34 7.48
CA ASN A 194 19.87 -13.80 7.81
C ASN A 194 20.02 -13.53 9.33
N HIS A 195 18.98 -12.99 9.99
CA HIS A 195 18.98 -12.80 11.43
C HIS A 195 19.07 -14.15 12.16
N PHE A 196 18.24 -15.12 11.79
CA PHE A 196 18.26 -16.46 12.37
C PHE A 196 19.63 -17.14 12.20
N TRP A 197 20.28 -16.96 11.03
CA TRP A 197 21.61 -17.53 10.78
C TRP A 197 22.69 -16.91 11.66
N GLN A 198 22.59 -15.59 11.94
CA GLN A 198 23.57 -14.85 12.74
C GLN A 198 23.35 -14.98 14.26
N GLU A 199 22.13 -15.35 14.68
CA GLU A 199 21.76 -15.46 16.08
C GLU A 199 22.43 -16.71 16.72
N GLN A 200 23.09 -16.50 17.87
CA GLN A 200 23.74 -17.59 18.60
C GLN A 200 22.71 -18.43 19.35
N LYS A 201 21.70 -17.80 19.96
CA LYS A 201 20.62 -18.43 20.71
C LYS A 201 19.37 -18.63 19.84
N LYS A 202 19.50 -19.50 18.84
CA LYS A 202 18.42 -19.74 17.86
C LYS A 202 17.11 -20.22 18.49
N ALA A 203 17.19 -21.11 19.47
CA ALA A 203 16.01 -21.60 20.19
C ALA A 203 15.32 -20.49 20.99
N ASP A 204 16.08 -19.60 21.60
CA ASP A 204 15.56 -18.46 22.34
C ASP A 204 14.81 -17.47 21.42
N LEU A 205 15.38 -17.18 20.24
CA LEU A 205 14.73 -16.38 19.21
C LEU A 205 13.39 -16.97 18.78
N ILE A 206 13.33 -18.28 18.54
CA ILE A 206 12.09 -18.95 18.13
C ILE A 206 11.08 -18.98 19.27
N LEU A 207 11.46 -19.49 20.46
CA LEU A 207 10.53 -19.77 21.55
C LEU A 207 10.03 -18.50 22.23
N HIS A 208 10.89 -17.48 22.42
CA HIS A 208 10.54 -16.27 23.18
C HIS A 208 10.19 -15.07 22.29
N ASN A 209 10.47 -15.11 20.98
CA ASN A 209 10.11 -14.01 20.09
C ASN A 209 9.17 -14.46 18.95
N CYS A 210 9.55 -15.43 18.11
CA CYS A 210 8.78 -15.79 16.94
C CYS A 210 7.41 -16.41 17.29
N ILE A 211 7.41 -17.42 18.19
CA ILE A 211 6.17 -18.14 18.56
C ILE A 211 5.18 -17.23 19.30
N PRO A 212 5.57 -16.50 20.39
CA PRO A 212 4.62 -15.64 21.08
C PRO A 212 4.05 -14.52 20.20
N VAL A 213 4.91 -13.86 19.41
CA VAL A 213 4.46 -12.82 18.47
C VAL A 213 3.50 -13.39 17.43
N GLY A 214 3.85 -14.53 16.83
CA GLY A 214 3.01 -15.20 15.84
C GLY A 214 1.65 -15.62 16.40
N LEU A 215 1.63 -16.25 17.58
CA LEU A 215 0.38 -16.69 18.22
C LEU A 215 -0.52 -15.51 18.60
N VAL A 216 0.04 -14.45 19.19
CA VAL A 216 -0.75 -13.26 19.58
C VAL A 216 -1.33 -12.56 18.36
N THR A 217 -0.52 -12.30 17.35
CA THR A 217 -0.99 -11.56 16.16
C THR A 217 -1.96 -12.38 15.31
N ALA A 218 -1.68 -13.67 15.07
CA ALA A 218 -2.58 -14.55 14.34
C ALA A 218 -3.88 -14.80 15.12
N GLY A 219 -3.79 -15.03 16.43
CA GLY A 219 -4.96 -15.20 17.29
C GLY A 219 -5.86 -13.97 17.32
N THR A 220 -5.29 -12.78 17.44
CA THR A 220 -6.05 -11.52 17.40
C THR A 220 -6.74 -11.33 16.05
N SER A 221 -6.02 -11.55 14.93
CA SER A 221 -6.63 -11.47 13.59
C SER A 221 -7.78 -12.46 13.43
N LEU A 222 -7.59 -13.70 13.87
CA LEU A 222 -8.59 -14.75 13.77
C LEU A 222 -9.85 -14.43 14.60
N ILE A 223 -9.70 -13.84 15.79
CA ILE A 223 -10.83 -13.39 16.61
C ILE A 223 -11.58 -12.26 15.92
N ILE A 224 -10.87 -11.25 15.40
CA ILE A 224 -11.49 -10.14 14.65
C ILE A 224 -12.29 -10.71 13.48
N ASP A 225 -11.68 -11.53 12.67
CA ASP A 225 -12.32 -12.12 11.49
C ASP A 225 -13.52 -13.01 11.88
N ARG A 226 -13.42 -13.78 12.99
CA ARG A 226 -14.54 -14.57 13.53
C ARG A 226 -15.75 -13.71 13.90
N VAL A 227 -15.51 -12.54 14.50
CA VAL A 227 -16.58 -11.61 14.89
C VAL A 227 -17.32 -11.07 13.67
N PHE A 228 -16.60 -10.66 12.63
CA PHE A 228 -17.21 -10.03 11.46
C PHE A 228 -17.75 -11.02 10.42
N PHE A 229 -17.09 -12.16 10.21
CA PHE A 229 -17.60 -13.20 9.31
C PHE A 229 -18.69 -14.09 9.93
N GLY A 230 -18.83 -14.11 11.23
CA GLY A 230 -19.73 -15.04 11.91
C GLY A 230 -19.27 -16.50 11.91
N LYS A 231 -18.18 -16.84 11.23
CA LYS A 231 -17.58 -18.19 11.11
C LYS A 231 -16.05 -18.11 11.21
N TRP A 232 -15.40 -19.24 11.51
CA TRP A 232 -13.95 -19.29 11.50
C TRP A 232 -13.42 -19.28 10.07
N VAL A 233 -12.61 -18.27 9.71
CA VAL A 233 -12.01 -18.12 8.39
C VAL A 233 -10.52 -17.86 8.56
N LEU A 234 -9.71 -18.66 7.87
CA LEU A 234 -8.26 -18.47 7.78
C LEU A 234 -7.95 -17.68 6.51
N VAL A 235 -8.09 -16.37 6.59
CA VAL A 235 -7.94 -15.43 5.45
C VAL A 235 -6.60 -15.61 4.73
N GLN A 236 -5.51 -15.79 5.47
CA GLN A 236 -4.17 -15.95 4.90
C GLN A 236 -4.05 -17.22 4.05
N LEU A 237 -4.68 -18.32 4.48
CA LEU A 237 -4.74 -19.57 3.71
C LEU A 237 -5.63 -19.43 2.47
N ASN A 238 -6.78 -18.82 2.61
CA ASN A 238 -7.66 -18.55 1.47
C ASN A 238 -6.95 -17.68 0.44
N PHE A 239 -6.30 -16.60 0.89
CA PHE A 239 -5.51 -15.73 0.02
C PHE A 239 -4.44 -16.50 -0.76
N LEU A 240 -3.69 -17.37 -0.08
CA LEU A 240 -2.67 -18.20 -0.72
C LEU A 240 -3.28 -19.18 -1.73
N LYS A 241 -4.39 -19.86 -1.35
CA LYS A 241 -5.11 -20.78 -2.22
C LYS A 241 -5.54 -20.10 -3.52
N PHE A 242 -6.22 -18.96 -3.42
CA PHE A 242 -6.78 -18.27 -4.58
C PHE A 242 -5.71 -17.61 -5.46
N ASN A 243 -4.74 -16.92 -4.88
CA ASN A 243 -3.77 -16.15 -5.66
C ASN A 243 -2.59 -16.97 -6.17
N VAL A 244 -2.18 -18.02 -5.44
CA VAL A 244 -1.01 -18.83 -5.81
C VAL A 244 -1.42 -20.17 -6.40
N LEU A 245 -2.27 -20.94 -5.71
CA LEU A 245 -2.63 -22.30 -6.18
C LEU A 245 -3.61 -22.26 -7.34
N GLN A 246 -4.61 -21.39 -7.31
CA GLN A 246 -5.63 -21.26 -8.37
C GLN A 246 -5.27 -20.20 -9.41
N ASN A 247 -4.23 -19.37 -9.16
CA ASN A 247 -3.75 -18.32 -10.05
C ASN A 247 -4.86 -17.37 -10.56
N LEU A 248 -5.85 -17.06 -9.73
CA LEU A 248 -7.00 -16.21 -10.10
C LEU A 248 -6.58 -14.79 -10.47
N GLY A 249 -5.39 -14.35 -10.05
CA GLY A 249 -4.86 -13.05 -10.45
C GLY A 249 -4.76 -12.86 -11.97
N THR A 250 -4.65 -13.94 -12.76
CA THR A 250 -4.60 -13.87 -14.23
C THR A 250 -5.87 -13.30 -14.84
N PHE A 251 -7.00 -13.41 -14.17
CA PHE A 251 -8.28 -12.84 -14.59
C PHE A 251 -8.20 -11.30 -14.73
N TYR A 252 -7.42 -10.66 -13.86
CA TYR A 252 -7.22 -9.21 -13.89
C TYR A 252 -6.05 -8.75 -14.79
N GLY A 253 -5.53 -9.63 -15.60
CA GLY A 253 -4.44 -9.36 -16.54
C GLY A 253 -3.13 -10.06 -16.18
N SER A 254 -2.34 -10.33 -17.20
CA SER A 254 -1.04 -11.01 -17.06
C SER A 254 0.06 -10.23 -17.76
N HIS A 255 1.26 -10.29 -17.19
CA HIS A 255 2.46 -9.68 -17.75
C HIS A 255 3.61 -10.69 -17.82
N PRO A 256 4.55 -10.55 -18.77
CA PRO A 256 5.69 -11.44 -18.90
C PRO A 256 6.58 -11.35 -17.64
N TRP A 257 7.38 -12.42 -17.39
CA TRP A 257 8.21 -12.53 -16.19
C TRP A 257 9.19 -11.36 -16.00
N HIS A 258 9.72 -10.79 -17.09
CA HIS A 258 10.70 -9.69 -17.06
C HIS A 258 10.09 -8.31 -16.79
N TRP A 259 8.77 -8.19 -16.70
CA TRP A 259 8.04 -6.92 -16.62
C TRP A 259 8.53 -6.02 -15.46
N TYR A 260 8.82 -6.58 -14.29
CA TYR A 260 9.34 -5.79 -13.17
C TYR A 260 10.72 -5.22 -13.41
N PHE A 261 11.57 -5.89 -14.20
CA PHE A 261 12.91 -5.41 -14.54
C PHE A 261 12.87 -4.35 -15.62
N THR A 262 11.99 -4.47 -16.59
CA THR A 262 11.92 -3.59 -17.77
C THR A 262 10.98 -2.40 -17.57
N GLN A 263 9.94 -2.54 -16.75
CA GLN A 263 8.94 -1.51 -16.53
C GLN A 263 8.74 -1.20 -15.03
N GLY A 264 8.50 -2.21 -14.19
CA GLY A 264 8.14 -2.01 -12.80
C GLY A 264 9.13 -1.18 -12.00
N LEU A 265 10.37 -1.65 -11.84
CA LEU A 265 11.43 -0.93 -11.12
C LEU A 265 11.83 0.38 -11.80
N PRO A 266 12.05 0.44 -13.15
CA PRO A 266 12.37 1.69 -13.83
C PRO A 266 11.32 2.78 -13.63
N VAL A 267 10.04 2.47 -13.71
CA VAL A 267 8.95 3.44 -13.51
C VAL A 267 8.90 3.94 -12.07
N ILE A 268 8.95 3.03 -11.09
CA ILE A 268 8.86 3.40 -9.66
C ILE A 268 10.08 4.21 -9.22
N LEU A 269 11.27 3.85 -9.67
CA LEU A 269 12.52 4.55 -9.35
C LEU A 269 12.69 5.81 -10.20
N GLY A 270 12.24 5.81 -11.44
CA GLY A 270 12.40 6.95 -12.34
C GLY A 270 13.84 7.46 -12.37
N THR A 271 14.03 8.73 -12.10
CA THR A 271 15.36 9.38 -12.07
C THR A 271 16.26 8.92 -10.91
N HIS A 272 15.73 8.18 -9.93
CA HIS A 272 16.51 7.55 -8.86
C HIS A 272 17.25 6.29 -9.32
N LEU A 273 16.87 5.67 -10.45
CA LEU A 273 17.44 4.41 -10.92
C LEU A 273 18.98 4.41 -11.04
N PRO A 274 19.63 5.41 -11.68
CA PRO A 274 21.10 5.48 -11.74
C PRO A 274 21.75 5.57 -10.36
N PHE A 275 21.13 6.33 -9.44
CA PHE A 275 21.63 6.47 -8.06
C PHE A 275 21.44 5.18 -7.27
N PHE A 276 20.36 4.45 -7.50
CA PHE A 276 20.15 3.13 -6.91
C PHE A 276 21.25 2.15 -7.34
N ILE A 277 21.51 2.04 -8.64
CA ILE A 277 22.56 1.15 -9.18
C ILE A 277 23.94 1.53 -8.62
N HIS A 278 24.32 2.81 -8.68
CA HIS A 278 25.57 3.30 -8.12
C HIS A 278 25.67 3.03 -6.62
N GLY A 279 24.59 3.23 -5.87
CA GLY A 279 24.53 2.96 -4.44
C GLY A 279 24.70 1.48 -4.09
N CYS A 280 24.12 0.57 -4.89
CA CYS A 280 24.28 -0.87 -4.72
C CYS A 280 25.76 -1.30 -4.87
N VAL A 281 26.47 -0.73 -5.86
CA VAL A 281 27.89 -1.03 -6.10
C VAL A 281 28.78 -0.48 -4.98
N GLN A 282 28.48 0.71 -4.46
CA GLN A 282 29.32 1.38 -3.45
C GLN A 282 28.99 0.99 -2.01
N ALA A 283 27.86 0.31 -1.77
CA ALA A 283 27.44 -0.01 -0.41
C ALA A 283 28.32 -1.06 0.24
N PRO A 284 28.65 -0.89 1.55
CA PRO A 284 29.38 -1.89 2.31
C PRO A 284 28.64 -3.24 2.35
N LYS A 285 29.41 -4.34 2.38
CA LYS A 285 28.89 -5.71 2.41
C LYS A 285 27.82 -5.97 3.48
N ARG A 286 27.87 -5.26 4.62
CA ARG A 286 26.86 -5.39 5.69
C ARG A 286 25.43 -5.01 5.26
N TYR A 287 25.27 -4.19 4.21
CA TYR A 287 23.97 -3.78 3.69
C TYR A 287 23.50 -4.60 2.49
N HIS A 288 24.33 -5.53 1.98
CA HIS A 288 23.95 -6.36 0.83
C HIS A 288 22.73 -7.22 1.13
N ILE A 289 22.41 -7.49 2.41
CA ILE A 289 21.17 -8.19 2.77
C ILE A 289 19.92 -7.43 2.34
N PHE A 290 19.95 -6.10 2.37
CA PHE A 290 18.84 -5.28 1.88
C PHE A 290 18.70 -5.37 0.36
N LEU A 291 19.81 -5.40 -0.38
CA LEU A 291 19.81 -5.65 -1.81
C LEU A 291 19.27 -7.06 -2.13
N MET A 292 19.69 -8.06 -1.36
CA MET A 292 19.17 -9.43 -1.46
C MET A 292 17.64 -9.46 -1.25
N ALA A 293 17.12 -8.71 -0.29
CA ALA A 293 15.67 -8.61 -0.06
C ALA A 293 14.93 -7.96 -1.25
N VAL A 294 15.51 -6.93 -1.87
CA VAL A 294 14.95 -6.30 -3.08
C VAL A 294 14.93 -7.30 -4.24
N ILE A 295 16.09 -7.92 -4.54
CA ILE A 295 16.21 -8.88 -5.65
C ILE A 295 15.26 -10.06 -5.44
N TRP A 296 15.24 -10.65 -4.24
CA TRP A 296 14.36 -11.76 -3.89
C TRP A 296 12.89 -11.40 -4.13
N THR A 297 12.45 -10.24 -3.64
CA THR A 297 11.05 -9.81 -3.79
C THR A 297 10.68 -9.64 -5.25
N VAL A 298 11.53 -8.98 -6.03
CA VAL A 298 11.30 -8.78 -7.47
C VAL A 298 11.26 -10.12 -8.21
N LEU A 299 12.15 -11.07 -7.88
CA LEU A 299 12.17 -12.40 -8.49
C LEU A 299 10.89 -13.18 -8.16
N VAL A 300 10.46 -13.21 -6.89
CA VAL A 300 9.24 -13.91 -6.48
C VAL A 300 8.02 -13.34 -7.21
N TYR A 301 7.87 -12.01 -7.22
CA TYR A 301 6.74 -11.40 -7.94
C TYR A 301 6.84 -11.54 -9.47
N SER A 302 8.05 -11.69 -10.02
CA SER A 302 8.24 -11.95 -11.45
C SER A 302 7.72 -13.32 -11.89
N MET A 303 7.67 -14.28 -10.97
CA MET A 303 7.11 -15.62 -11.22
C MET A 303 5.57 -15.63 -11.25
N LEU A 304 4.91 -14.65 -10.63
CA LEU A 304 3.46 -14.53 -10.64
C LEU A 304 3.01 -13.93 -11.98
N SER A 305 1.88 -14.40 -12.52
CA SER A 305 1.35 -13.92 -13.80
C SER A 305 0.83 -12.50 -13.70
N HIS A 306 0.05 -12.21 -12.67
CA HIS A 306 -0.49 -10.86 -12.41
C HIS A 306 0.56 -9.96 -11.75
N LYS A 307 0.79 -8.80 -12.34
CA LYS A 307 1.81 -7.85 -11.89
C LYS A 307 1.27 -6.43 -11.87
N GLU A 308 1.57 -5.71 -10.77
CA GLU A 308 1.25 -4.31 -10.64
C GLU A 308 2.40 -3.53 -9.98
N PHE A 309 2.50 -2.22 -10.24
CA PHE A 309 3.53 -1.36 -9.64
C PHE A 309 3.46 -1.33 -8.12
N ARG A 310 2.25 -1.39 -7.55
CA ARG A 310 2.04 -1.36 -6.09
C ARG A 310 2.61 -2.58 -5.37
N PHE A 311 2.80 -3.73 -6.04
CA PHE A 311 3.29 -4.94 -5.37
C PHE A 311 4.76 -4.83 -4.95
N ILE A 312 5.56 -4.07 -5.68
CA ILE A 312 6.97 -3.82 -5.33
C ILE A 312 7.18 -2.52 -4.54
N TYR A 313 6.10 -1.83 -4.18
CA TYR A 313 6.18 -0.63 -3.35
C TYR A 313 6.84 -0.86 -1.97
N PRO A 314 6.60 -1.97 -1.24
CA PRO A 314 7.25 -2.24 0.04
C PRO A 314 8.77 -2.32 0.01
N VAL A 315 9.40 -2.58 -1.14
CA VAL A 315 10.87 -2.58 -1.28
C VAL A 315 11.46 -1.22 -1.68
N LEU A 316 10.62 -0.26 -2.04
CA LEU A 316 11.06 1.09 -2.40
C LEU A 316 11.88 1.78 -1.30
N PRO A 317 11.56 1.70 0.00
CA PRO A 317 12.40 2.24 1.07
C PRO A 317 13.82 1.66 1.07
N LEU A 318 13.98 0.38 0.77
CA LEU A 318 15.30 -0.26 0.64
C LEU A 318 16.05 0.29 -0.57
N CYS A 319 15.37 0.49 -1.69
CA CYS A 319 15.97 1.12 -2.88
C CYS A 319 16.39 2.57 -2.56
N MET A 320 15.55 3.34 -1.87
CA MET A 320 15.89 4.73 -1.47
C MET A 320 17.06 4.79 -0.48
N PHE A 321 17.24 3.77 0.37
CA PHE A 321 18.43 3.65 1.21
C PHE A 321 19.71 3.63 0.35
N PHE A 322 19.77 2.84 -0.73
CA PHE A 322 20.90 2.80 -1.64
C PHE A 322 21.08 4.11 -2.42
N CYS A 323 19.98 4.76 -2.84
CA CYS A 323 20.04 6.10 -3.46
C CYS A 323 20.67 7.13 -2.50
N GLY A 324 20.26 7.13 -1.22
CA GLY A 324 20.84 8.00 -0.19
C GLY A 324 22.32 7.72 0.04
N TYR A 325 22.72 6.44 0.00
CA TYR A 325 24.13 6.05 0.09
C TYR A 325 24.93 6.55 -1.12
N SER A 326 24.39 6.42 -2.33
CA SER A 326 24.97 6.99 -3.57
C SER A 326 25.20 8.49 -3.43
N LEU A 327 24.19 9.26 -3.03
CA LEU A 327 24.30 10.70 -2.82
C LEU A 327 25.39 11.08 -1.81
N LYS A 328 25.56 10.27 -0.75
CA LYS A 328 26.63 10.48 0.22
C LYS A 328 28.01 10.36 -0.42
N GLN A 329 28.20 9.45 -1.37
CA GLN A 329 29.48 9.20 -2.05
C GLN A 329 29.82 10.24 -3.12
N LEU A 330 28.86 10.97 -3.65
CA LEU A 330 29.06 11.96 -4.72
C LEU A 330 29.77 13.24 -4.25
N LYS A 331 30.13 13.37 -2.96
CA LYS A 331 30.93 14.48 -2.39
C LYS A 331 30.52 15.86 -2.92
N ALA A 332 31.31 16.43 -3.84
CA ALA A 332 31.09 17.77 -4.41
C ALA A 332 29.77 17.87 -5.21
N TRP A 333 29.39 16.82 -5.92
CA TRP A 333 28.19 16.77 -6.76
C TRP A 333 26.89 16.48 -5.97
N LYS A 334 26.98 16.24 -4.66
CA LYS A 334 25.85 15.85 -3.82
C LYS A 334 24.68 16.84 -3.90
N LYS A 335 24.97 18.16 -3.86
CA LYS A 335 23.91 19.21 -3.90
C LYS A 335 23.22 19.23 -5.26
N SER A 336 23.99 19.21 -6.35
CA SER A 336 23.45 19.22 -7.72
C SER A 336 22.63 17.97 -8.00
N ALA A 337 23.10 16.79 -7.59
CA ALA A 337 22.35 15.54 -7.72
C ALA A 337 21.05 15.54 -6.89
N ALA A 338 21.08 16.04 -5.67
CA ALA A 338 19.89 16.17 -4.84
C ALA A 338 18.87 17.16 -5.45
N SER A 339 19.33 18.32 -5.96
CA SER A 339 18.46 19.27 -6.66
C SER A 339 17.87 18.67 -7.94
N PHE A 340 18.66 17.95 -8.71
CA PHE A 340 18.18 17.23 -9.90
C PHE A 340 17.08 16.23 -9.54
N LEU A 341 17.30 15.39 -8.52
CA LEU A 341 16.30 14.40 -8.06
C LEU A 341 15.02 15.10 -7.58
N LEU A 342 15.14 16.18 -6.82
CA LEU A 342 13.98 16.94 -6.35
C LEU A 342 13.16 17.50 -7.52
N LEU A 343 13.80 18.23 -8.43
CA LEU A 343 13.13 18.90 -9.54
C LEU A 343 12.54 17.90 -10.54
N SER A 344 13.27 16.84 -10.89
CA SER A 344 12.79 15.82 -11.83
C SER A 344 11.62 15.00 -11.30
N ASN A 345 11.45 14.89 -9.98
CA ASN A 345 10.31 14.18 -9.37
C ASN A 345 9.14 15.11 -9.01
N LEU A 346 9.37 16.42 -8.91
CA LEU A 346 8.32 17.37 -8.55
C LEU A 346 7.20 17.44 -9.59
N LEU A 347 7.54 17.55 -10.87
CA LEU A 347 6.55 17.64 -11.96
C LEU A 347 5.69 16.37 -12.06
N PRO A 348 6.26 15.15 -12.11
CA PRO A 348 5.45 13.93 -12.07
C PRO A 348 4.57 13.86 -10.80
N ALA A 349 5.10 14.29 -9.64
CA ALA A 349 4.35 14.29 -8.40
C ALA A 349 3.11 15.18 -8.45
N LEU A 350 3.27 16.41 -8.91
CA LEU A 350 2.17 17.36 -9.03
C LEU A 350 1.16 16.90 -10.08
N TYR A 351 1.63 16.42 -11.23
CA TYR A 351 0.74 15.93 -12.28
C TYR A 351 -0.10 14.73 -11.84
N THR A 352 0.54 13.72 -11.27
CA THR A 352 -0.18 12.51 -10.80
C THR A 352 -1.01 12.78 -9.56
N GLY A 353 -0.61 13.71 -8.71
CA GLY A 353 -1.33 14.07 -7.49
C GLY A 353 -2.57 14.95 -7.73
N LEU A 354 -2.52 15.85 -8.72
CA LEU A 354 -3.57 16.87 -8.93
C LEU A 354 -4.42 16.64 -10.16
N ILE A 355 -3.90 15.97 -11.20
CA ILE A 355 -4.52 15.96 -12.53
C ILE A 355 -4.87 14.56 -12.99
N HIS A 356 -3.91 13.63 -12.96
CA HIS A 356 -4.08 12.30 -13.56
C HIS A 356 -5.08 11.45 -12.77
N GLN A 357 -6.14 10.97 -13.43
CA GLN A 357 -7.22 10.17 -12.86
C GLN A 357 -8.05 10.88 -11.75
N ARG A 358 -8.15 12.20 -11.82
CA ARG A 358 -8.93 12.99 -10.87
C ARG A 358 -10.44 12.76 -10.99
N GLY A 359 -10.93 12.59 -12.21
CA GLY A 359 -12.37 12.50 -12.50
C GLY A 359 -13.12 11.44 -11.70
N SER A 360 -12.45 10.34 -11.32
CA SER A 360 -13.04 9.28 -10.47
C SER A 360 -13.50 9.78 -9.09
N LEU A 361 -12.83 10.79 -8.53
CA LEU A 361 -13.20 11.42 -7.27
C LEU A 361 -14.16 12.59 -7.49
N ASP A 362 -13.88 13.42 -8.48
CA ASP A 362 -14.69 14.62 -8.76
C ASP A 362 -16.13 14.24 -9.14
N VAL A 363 -16.35 13.16 -9.89
CA VAL A 363 -17.69 12.68 -10.23
C VAL A 363 -18.51 12.27 -9.01
N MET A 364 -17.87 11.75 -7.96
CA MET A 364 -18.56 11.37 -6.72
C MET A 364 -19.08 12.60 -5.95
N SER A 365 -18.47 13.76 -6.13
CA SER A 365 -18.99 15.04 -5.59
C SER A 365 -20.32 15.41 -6.26
N HIS A 366 -20.47 15.15 -7.56
CA HIS A 366 -21.77 15.34 -8.25
C HIS A 366 -22.81 14.35 -7.74
N VAL A 367 -22.44 13.10 -7.50
CA VAL A 367 -23.35 12.09 -6.94
C VAL A 367 -23.77 12.48 -5.51
N GLN A 368 -22.84 12.97 -4.69
CA GLN A 368 -23.14 13.45 -3.34
C GLN A 368 -24.16 14.61 -3.33
N GLN A 369 -24.08 15.52 -4.30
CA GLN A 369 -25.05 16.61 -4.41
C GLN A 369 -26.49 16.12 -4.60
N LEU A 370 -26.70 14.93 -5.19
CA LEU A 370 -28.02 14.32 -5.32
C LEU A 370 -28.64 13.97 -3.96
N CYS A 371 -27.82 13.75 -2.94
CA CYS A 371 -28.27 13.45 -1.59
C CYS A 371 -28.88 14.66 -0.87
N ASN A 372 -28.45 15.87 -1.24
CA ASN A 372 -28.88 17.12 -0.60
C ASN A 372 -30.18 17.68 -1.17
N ASN A 373 -30.65 17.13 -2.30
CA ASN A 373 -31.86 17.59 -2.97
C ASN A 373 -33.11 16.89 -2.43
N SER A 374 -34.22 17.59 -2.36
CA SER A 374 -35.52 17.11 -1.85
C SER A 374 -36.10 15.88 -2.57
N TYR A 375 -35.48 15.47 -3.68
CA TYR A 375 -35.87 14.33 -4.52
C TYR A 375 -35.04 13.06 -4.23
N GLN A 376 -34.36 13.00 -3.10
CA GLN A 376 -33.45 11.89 -2.73
C GLN A 376 -34.09 10.49 -2.83
N SER A 377 -35.37 10.35 -2.54
CA SER A 377 -36.08 9.06 -2.55
C SER A 377 -36.31 8.47 -3.95
N GLN A 378 -36.14 9.26 -4.99
CA GLN A 378 -36.34 8.84 -6.39
C GLN A 378 -35.05 8.77 -7.21
N ALA A 379 -33.95 9.32 -6.70
CA ALA A 379 -32.70 9.31 -7.43
C ALA A 379 -32.04 7.91 -7.40
N SER A 380 -31.64 7.46 -8.59
CA SER A 380 -30.87 6.22 -8.76
C SER A 380 -29.74 6.46 -9.75
N VAL A 381 -28.57 5.89 -9.46
CA VAL A 381 -27.35 6.10 -10.24
C VAL A 381 -26.81 4.76 -10.73
N PHE A 382 -26.53 4.66 -12.02
CA PHE A 382 -25.85 3.51 -12.60
C PHE A 382 -24.49 3.93 -13.17
N ILE A 383 -23.42 3.33 -12.66
CA ILE A 383 -22.04 3.60 -13.05
C ILE A 383 -21.60 2.54 -14.05
N MET A 384 -21.59 2.90 -15.33
CA MET A 384 -21.19 2.06 -16.46
C MET A 384 -19.69 2.27 -16.79
N MET A 385 -18.84 2.14 -15.80
CA MET A 385 -17.39 2.24 -15.93
C MET A 385 -16.77 0.89 -15.57
N PRO A 386 -15.52 0.61 -15.98
CA PRO A 386 -14.83 -0.58 -15.50
C PRO A 386 -14.95 -0.70 -13.98
N CYS A 387 -15.17 -1.90 -13.48
CA CYS A 387 -15.51 -2.10 -12.07
C CYS A 387 -14.47 -1.46 -11.13
N HIS A 388 -14.95 -0.93 -10.01
CA HIS A 388 -14.13 -0.27 -8.98
C HIS A 388 -13.41 1.01 -9.44
N SER A 389 -13.74 1.56 -10.63
CA SER A 389 -13.11 2.80 -11.15
C SER A 389 -13.37 4.04 -10.30
N THR A 390 -14.44 4.03 -9.51
CA THR A 390 -14.79 5.11 -8.56
C THR A 390 -14.93 4.55 -7.16
N PRO A 391 -14.73 5.38 -6.11
CA PRO A 391 -15.30 5.06 -4.79
C PRO A 391 -16.83 4.96 -4.87
N PHE A 392 -17.46 4.57 -3.78
CA PHE A 392 -18.90 4.31 -3.74
C PHE A 392 -19.54 4.99 -2.51
N TYR A 393 -20.18 4.25 -1.62
CA TYR A 393 -20.84 4.82 -0.43
C TYR A 393 -19.90 5.51 0.55
N SER A 394 -18.63 5.13 0.60
CA SER A 394 -17.61 5.78 1.45
C SER A 394 -17.37 7.25 1.11
N HIS A 395 -17.81 7.71 -0.07
CA HIS A 395 -17.67 9.09 -0.55
C HIS A 395 -18.99 9.82 -0.70
N VAL A 396 -20.11 9.10 -0.80
CA VAL A 396 -21.43 9.69 -0.95
C VAL A 396 -22.10 9.92 0.41
N HIS A 397 -21.87 9.04 1.38
CA HIS A 397 -22.41 9.10 2.75
C HIS A 397 -23.94 9.27 2.85
N CYS A 398 -24.69 8.77 1.87
CA CYS A 398 -26.13 8.67 1.96
C CYS A 398 -26.64 7.38 1.32
N PRO A 399 -27.78 6.82 1.72
CA PRO A 399 -28.33 5.58 1.18
C PRO A 399 -29.01 5.77 -0.19
N LEU A 400 -28.29 6.40 -1.13
CA LEU A 400 -28.72 6.56 -2.52
C LEU A 400 -28.72 5.20 -3.22
N LYS A 401 -29.71 4.94 -4.07
CA LYS A 401 -29.74 3.72 -4.88
C LYS A 401 -28.66 3.78 -5.96
N MET A 402 -27.56 3.08 -5.76
CA MET A 402 -26.44 3.05 -6.69
C MET A 402 -26.15 1.63 -7.18
N ARG A 403 -25.78 1.49 -8.46
CA ARG A 403 -25.33 0.25 -9.10
C ARG A 403 -24.08 0.53 -9.93
N PHE A 404 -23.21 -0.44 -10.04
CA PHE A 404 -22.07 -0.44 -10.95
C PHE A 404 -21.96 -1.80 -11.64
N LEU A 405 -21.17 -1.88 -12.73
CA LEU A 405 -20.89 -3.12 -13.43
C LEU A 405 -19.98 -4.01 -12.58
N GLN A 406 -20.40 -5.24 -12.32
CA GLN A 406 -19.65 -6.18 -11.47
C GLN A 406 -18.62 -6.97 -12.28
N CYS A 407 -17.52 -7.36 -11.63
CA CYS A 407 -16.45 -8.17 -12.22
C CYS A 407 -15.89 -9.21 -11.24
N PRO A 408 -16.73 -10.06 -10.60
CA PRO A 408 -16.22 -11.15 -9.79
C PRO A 408 -15.56 -12.18 -10.69
N PRO A 409 -14.40 -12.75 -10.32
CA PRO A 409 -13.81 -13.87 -11.07
C PRO A 409 -14.61 -15.13 -10.84
N ASP A 410 -14.55 -16.06 -11.79
CA ASP A 410 -15.10 -17.40 -11.57
C ASP A 410 -14.26 -18.19 -10.59
N LEU A 411 -14.89 -18.69 -9.52
CA LEU A 411 -14.26 -19.49 -8.48
C LEU A 411 -14.42 -21.01 -8.74
N THR A 412 -15.21 -21.40 -9.76
CA THR A 412 -15.49 -22.79 -10.10
C THR A 412 -14.51 -23.34 -11.14
N GLY A 413 -13.72 -22.48 -11.79
CA GLY A 413 -12.73 -22.85 -12.80
C GLY A 413 -13.32 -22.98 -14.22
N ASN A 414 -14.46 -22.38 -14.48
CA ASN A 414 -15.07 -22.34 -15.81
C ASN A 414 -14.28 -21.38 -16.72
N LYS A 415 -13.59 -21.90 -17.72
CA LYS A 415 -12.77 -21.12 -18.67
C LYS A 415 -13.58 -20.23 -19.62
N SER A 416 -14.86 -20.48 -19.76
CA SER A 416 -15.77 -19.72 -20.63
C SER A 416 -16.59 -18.67 -19.85
N TYR A 417 -16.29 -18.46 -18.57
CA TYR A 417 -16.96 -17.44 -17.77
C TYR A 417 -16.59 -16.04 -18.25
N ILE A 418 -17.61 -15.22 -18.42
CA ILE A 418 -17.51 -13.79 -18.75
C ILE A 418 -18.25 -13.03 -17.65
N ASP A 419 -17.63 -12.04 -17.04
CA ASP A 419 -18.26 -11.21 -16.02
C ASP A 419 -19.25 -10.19 -16.63
N GLU A 420 -20.07 -9.54 -15.77
CA GLU A 420 -21.05 -8.55 -16.19
C GLU A 420 -20.40 -7.38 -16.94
N ALA A 421 -19.22 -6.91 -16.48
CA ALA A 421 -18.53 -5.80 -17.11
C ALA A 421 -18.00 -6.17 -18.50
N ASP A 422 -17.41 -7.35 -18.66
CA ASP A 422 -16.93 -7.83 -19.97
C ASP A 422 -18.09 -8.11 -20.92
N LEU A 423 -19.21 -8.67 -20.43
CA LEU A 423 -20.41 -8.87 -21.22
C LEU A 423 -20.98 -7.54 -21.71
N PHE A 424 -21.09 -6.54 -20.81
CA PHE A 424 -21.51 -5.19 -21.17
C PHE A 424 -20.62 -4.56 -22.25
N TYR A 425 -19.29 -4.58 -22.06
CA TYR A 425 -18.36 -3.96 -23.01
C TYR A 425 -18.22 -4.73 -24.33
N SER A 426 -18.70 -5.96 -24.43
CA SER A 426 -18.75 -6.69 -25.70
C SER A 426 -19.79 -6.13 -26.67
N ASN A 427 -20.96 -5.68 -26.18
CA ASN A 427 -22.01 -4.99 -26.95
C ASN A 427 -22.87 -4.13 -26.02
N PRO A 428 -22.42 -2.88 -25.70
CA PRO A 428 -23.09 -2.03 -24.73
C PRO A 428 -24.53 -1.72 -25.05
N LEU A 429 -24.83 -1.46 -26.33
CA LEU A 429 -26.17 -1.10 -26.78
C LEU A 429 -27.17 -2.25 -26.62
N ALA A 430 -26.77 -3.46 -27.03
CA ALA A 430 -27.64 -4.64 -26.89
C ALA A 430 -27.90 -4.94 -25.42
N TRP A 431 -26.86 -4.91 -24.60
CA TRP A 431 -26.96 -5.16 -23.17
C TRP A 431 -27.89 -4.16 -22.47
N LEU A 432 -27.78 -2.86 -22.79
CA LEU A 432 -28.64 -1.83 -22.20
C LEU A 432 -30.10 -2.01 -22.59
N ASN A 433 -30.37 -2.39 -23.84
CA ASN A 433 -31.74 -2.60 -24.31
C ASN A 433 -32.37 -3.86 -23.67
N GLU A 434 -31.58 -4.88 -23.40
CA GLU A 434 -32.04 -6.10 -22.70
C GLU A 434 -32.26 -5.82 -21.22
N GLU A 435 -31.31 -5.21 -20.53
CA GLU A 435 -31.35 -4.94 -19.09
C GLU A 435 -32.47 -3.94 -18.75
N PHE A 436 -32.67 -2.92 -19.58
CA PHE A 436 -33.66 -1.85 -19.40
C PHE A 436 -34.79 -1.93 -20.41
N TYR A 437 -35.27 -3.14 -20.72
CA TYR A 437 -36.44 -3.32 -21.57
C TYR A 437 -37.69 -2.63 -21.00
N ASN A 438 -37.80 -2.54 -19.66
CA ASN A 438 -38.88 -1.85 -18.96
C ASN A 438 -38.41 -0.48 -18.46
N ASP A 439 -39.09 0.58 -18.86
CA ASP A 439 -38.76 1.96 -18.52
C ASP A 439 -38.81 2.27 -17.01
N THR A 440 -39.56 1.46 -16.23
CA THR A 440 -39.60 1.60 -14.77
C THR A 440 -38.29 1.22 -14.08
N LEU A 441 -37.43 0.48 -14.74
CA LEU A 441 -36.13 0.06 -14.25
C LEU A 441 -35.00 1.03 -14.56
N LEU A 442 -35.28 2.06 -15.41
CA LEU A 442 -34.28 3.03 -15.83
C LEU A 442 -33.76 3.85 -14.66
N PRO A 443 -32.41 3.92 -14.47
CA PRO A 443 -31.81 4.78 -13.48
C PRO A 443 -32.00 6.26 -13.84
N SER A 444 -32.16 7.14 -12.85
CA SER A 444 -32.28 8.57 -13.08
C SER A 444 -30.98 9.20 -13.60
N HIS A 445 -29.84 8.61 -13.28
CA HIS A 445 -28.52 9.09 -13.71
C HIS A 445 -27.65 7.94 -14.23
N LEU A 446 -26.93 8.21 -15.32
CA LEU A 446 -25.93 7.33 -15.92
C LEU A 446 -24.56 7.99 -15.84
N ILE A 447 -23.54 7.25 -15.43
CA ILE A 447 -22.17 7.73 -15.33
C ILE A 447 -21.26 6.78 -16.11
N PHE A 448 -20.48 7.32 -17.06
CA PHE A 448 -19.61 6.52 -17.91
C PHE A 448 -18.46 7.35 -18.52
N PHE A 449 -17.41 6.67 -18.99
CA PHE A 449 -16.33 7.31 -19.72
C PHE A 449 -16.71 7.76 -21.11
N SER A 450 -16.15 8.87 -21.56
CA SER A 450 -16.44 9.52 -22.86
C SER A 450 -16.32 8.59 -24.06
N VAL A 451 -15.51 7.55 -24.00
CA VAL A 451 -15.35 6.55 -25.08
C VAL A 451 -16.62 5.76 -25.37
N LEU A 452 -17.52 5.61 -24.38
CA LEU A 452 -18.74 4.85 -24.52
C LEU A 452 -19.88 5.64 -25.19
N GLU A 453 -19.81 6.98 -25.21
CA GLU A 453 -20.91 7.84 -25.64
C GLU A 453 -21.43 7.51 -27.04
N GLN A 454 -20.52 7.31 -28.01
CA GLN A 454 -20.91 7.02 -29.40
C GLN A 454 -21.65 5.69 -29.52
N GLU A 455 -21.22 4.67 -28.83
CA GLU A 455 -21.79 3.32 -28.89
C GLU A 455 -23.21 3.24 -28.32
N ILE A 456 -23.53 4.07 -27.31
CA ILE A 456 -24.81 4.06 -26.62
C ILE A 456 -25.70 5.29 -26.97
N SER A 457 -25.29 6.11 -27.92
CA SER A 457 -25.98 7.37 -28.27
C SER A 457 -27.44 7.18 -28.63
N SER A 458 -27.77 6.12 -29.36
CA SER A 458 -29.16 5.79 -29.73
C SER A 458 -30.01 5.43 -28.51
N PHE A 459 -29.48 4.70 -27.55
CA PHE A 459 -30.15 4.39 -26.29
C PHE A 459 -30.39 5.66 -25.47
N LEU A 460 -29.36 6.53 -25.34
CA LEU A 460 -29.47 7.79 -24.60
C LEU A 460 -30.58 8.69 -25.19
N ALA A 461 -30.62 8.81 -26.51
CA ALA A 461 -31.66 9.61 -27.21
C ALA A 461 -33.04 9.00 -27.04
N LEU A 462 -33.18 7.67 -27.27
CA LEU A 462 -34.47 6.97 -27.19
C LEU A 462 -35.08 7.03 -25.79
N LYS A 463 -34.27 6.87 -24.74
CA LYS A 463 -34.69 6.85 -23.33
C LYS A 463 -34.73 8.25 -22.69
N GLY A 464 -34.48 9.32 -23.47
CA GLY A 464 -34.57 10.70 -23.02
C GLY A 464 -33.52 11.15 -22.03
N TYR A 465 -32.28 10.63 -22.13
CA TYR A 465 -31.18 11.10 -21.32
C TYR A 465 -30.50 12.33 -21.92
N GLU A 466 -30.17 13.30 -21.09
CA GLU A 466 -29.38 14.48 -21.45
C GLU A 466 -28.10 14.57 -20.60
N LYS A 467 -27.04 15.10 -21.22
CA LYS A 467 -25.74 15.29 -20.55
C LYS A 467 -25.86 16.41 -19.53
N SER A 468 -25.70 16.10 -18.24
CA SER A 468 -25.80 17.07 -17.13
C SER A 468 -24.45 17.58 -16.67
N ALA A 469 -23.38 16.76 -16.75
CA ALA A 469 -22.04 17.18 -16.39
C ALA A 469 -20.96 16.46 -17.21
N THR A 470 -19.81 17.12 -17.34
CA THR A 470 -18.58 16.60 -17.95
C THR A 470 -17.43 16.81 -16.99
N VAL A 471 -16.78 15.75 -16.57
CA VAL A 471 -15.69 15.78 -15.60
C VAL A 471 -14.42 15.30 -16.28
N PHE A 472 -13.35 16.09 -16.21
CA PHE A 472 -12.05 15.69 -16.75
C PHE A 472 -11.45 14.53 -15.96
N HIS A 473 -10.87 13.54 -16.63
CA HIS A 473 -10.26 12.38 -15.99
C HIS A 473 -8.77 12.25 -16.29
N THR A 474 -8.37 12.15 -17.54
CA THR A 474 -6.96 11.95 -17.91
C THR A 474 -6.63 12.50 -19.30
N HIS A 475 -5.36 12.92 -19.48
CA HIS A 475 -4.83 13.28 -20.80
C HIS A 475 -4.42 12.08 -21.66
N VAL A 476 -4.29 10.90 -21.03
CA VAL A 476 -3.85 9.67 -21.71
C VAL A 476 -4.94 8.61 -21.55
N PRO A 477 -6.01 8.68 -22.36
CA PRO A 477 -7.06 7.66 -22.35
C PRO A 477 -6.50 6.34 -22.89
N GLN A 478 -6.92 5.22 -22.31
CA GLN A 478 -6.47 3.89 -22.72
C GLN A 478 -7.57 2.83 -22.59
N GLY A 479 -7.86 2.12 -23.66
CA GLY A 479 -8.87 1.08 -23.69
C GLY A 479 -10.26 1.60 -23.31
N ARG A 480 -10.85 1.03 -22.26
CA ARG A 480 -12.18 1.42 -21.76
C ARG A 480 -12.20 2.73 -20.96
N VAL A 481 -11.03 3.32 -20.67
CA VAL A 481 -10.90 4.55 -19.88
C VAL A 481 -10.83 5.75 -20.82
N GLY A 482 -11.80 6.67 -20.70
CA GLY A 482 -11.88 7.87 -21.50
C GLY A 482 -11.15 9.07 -20.87
N SER A 483 -10.97 10.14 -21.68
CA SER A 483 -10.40 11.41 -21.21
C SER A 483 -11.33 12.16 -20.25
N HIS A 484 -12.61 11.93 -20.32
CA HIS A 484 -13.65 12.54 -19.49
C HIS A 484 -14.62 11.49 -18.96
N ILE A 485 -15.28 11.81 -17.85
CA ILE A 485 -16.44 11.09 -17.33
C ILE A 485 -17.67 11.95 -17.58
N TYR A 486 -18.70 11.35 -18.14
CA TYR A 486 -19.97 12.00 -18.41
C TYR A 486 -21.02 11.58 -17.41
N VAL A 487 -21.81 12.55 -16.96
CA VAL A 487 -23.00 12.32 -16.15
C VAL A 487 -24.21 12.68 -17.01
N TYR A 488 -25.07 11.71 -17.25
CA TYR A 488 -26.32 11.88 -17.95
C TYR A 488 -27.48 11.78 -16.97
N ARG A 489 -28.48 12.62 -17.15
CA ARG A 489 -29.73 12.65 -16.36
C ARG A 489 -30.93 12.35 -17.25
N LYS A 490 -31.85 11.52 -16.79
CA LYS A 490 -33.15 11.31 -17.47
C LYS A 490 -33.96 12.59 -17.38
N LYS A 491 -34.50 13.04 -18.51
CA LYS A 491 -35.43 14.17 -18.53
C LYS A 491 -36.66 13.86 -17.69
N ALA A 492 -37.07 14.81 -16.86
CA ALA A 492 -38.36 14.68 -16.20
C ALA A 492 -39.46 14.67 -17.27
N GLU A 493 -40.29 13.65 -17.27
CA GLU A 493 -41.51 13.69 -18.05
C GLU A 493 -42.33 14.91 -17.58
N MET A 494 -42.49 15.91 -18.45
CA MET A 494 -43.49 16.93 -18.18
C MET A 494 -44.84 16.22 -18.25
N ASN A 495 -45.41 15.91 -17.09
CA ASN A 495 -46.79 15.51 -16.99
C ASN A 495 -47.60 16.69 -17.57
N HIS A 496 -48.02 16.57 -18.80
CA HIS A 496 -49.10 17.38 -19.31
C HIS A 496 -50.35 17.04 -18.50
N ALA A 497 -50.61 17.85 -17.47
CA ALA A 497 -51.85 17.85 -16.73
C ALA A 497 -52.96 18.46 -17.59
#